data_8efb9c827106f6e37bbde2ae01fe09ee
#
_entry.id   8efb9c827106f6e37bbde2ae01fe09ee
#
_cell.length_a   1.000
_cell.length_b   1.000
_cell.length_c   1.000
_cell.angle_alpha   90.00
_cell.angle_beta   90.00
_cell.angle_gamma   90.00
#
_symmetry.space_group_name_H-M   'P 1'
#
loop_
_entity.id
_entity.type
_entity.pdbx_description
1 polymer ?
#
loop_
_entity_poly.entity_id
_entity_poly.type
_entity_poly.pdbx_seq_one_letter_code
_entity_poly.pdbx_strand_id
1 'polypeptide(L)'
;GDDAYSVLISLRTQPVGSAKSNAKMKAIRIPHSMVNLETAELCLIVKDNDGKGHKEAKLKVESMGEDKAGIAKVLGVSKLRNNYKPHEAKRKLCDSYDLFLADERVIPVLPKLLGKTFFKKKRQPIPVDLTKKDWAKEIRSKTSATYLSLSSGTCVRVKTGTSAMSVEDVVENTVVAIEGAVKHIPRRWGNIQSIFVKCNETVALPLYP
;
A
#
# COMPACT_ATOMS: atom_id res chain seq x y z
N GLY A 1 -0.55 -8.00 17.33
CA GLY A 1 -0.44 -7.08 16.19
C GLY A 1 -1.45 -5.96 16.34
N ASP A 2 -1.08 -4.77 15.95
CA ASP A 2 -1.94 -3.60 16.10
C ASP A 2 -3.18 -3.70 15.22
N ASP A 3 -4.34 -3.43 15.81
CA ASP A 3 -5.60 -3.42 15.07
C ASP A 3 -5.66 -2.21 14.12
N ALA A 4 -6.11 -2.46 12.90
CA ALA A 4 -6.19 -1.42 11.89
C ALA A 4 -7.58 -0.79 11.85
N TYR A 5 -7.64 0.52 11.99
CA TYR A 5 -8.83 1.32 11.73
C TYR A 5 -8.97 1.59 10.24
N SER A 6 -10.19 1.51 9.76
CA SER A 6 -10.49 1.70 8.33
C SER A 6 -11.86 2.35 8.15
N VAL A 7 -11.94 3.18 7.12
CA VAL A 7 -13.21 3.71 6.64
C VAL A 7 -13.73 2.80 5.53
N LEU A 8 -15.01 2.45 5.62
CA LEU A 8 -15.77 1.76 4.59
C LEU A 8 -16.70 2.77 3.92
N ILE A 9 -16.56 2.93 2.61
CA ILE A 9 -17.39 3.82 1.82
C ILE A 9 -18.28 2.97 0.93
N SER A 10 -19.58 3.04 1.14
CA SER A 10 -20.57 2.39 0.28
C SER A 10 -20.96 3.32 -0.87
N LEU A 11 -20.94 2.80 -2.09
CA LEU A 11 -21.27 3.53 -3.30
C LEU A 11 -22.65 3.13 -3.83
N ARG A 12 -23.39 4.08 -4.37
CA ARG A 12 -24.68 3.84 -5.04
C ARG A 12 -24.53 3.07 -6.33
N THR A 13 -23.46 3.36 -7.07
CA THR A 13 -23.17 2.70 -8.36
C THR A 13 -21.71 2.25 -8.40
N GLN A 14 -21.47 1.13 -9.10
CA GLN A 14 -20.12 0.62 -9.30
C GLN A 14 -19.26 1.62 -10.08
N PRO A 15 -17.97 1.78 -9.75
CA PRO A 15 -17.04 2.57 -10.52
C PRO A 15 -16.89 1.96 -11.94
N VAL A 16 -17.26 2.69 -12.96
CA VAL A 16 -17.17 2.23 -14.36
C VAL A 16 -15.70 2.05 -14.74
N GLY A 17 -15.35 0.88 -15.31
CA GLY A 17 -14.01 0.59 -15.83
C GLY A 17 -13.07 -0.11 -14.86
N SER A 18 -13.46 -0.35 -13.59
CA SER A 18 -12.62 -1.02 -12.59
C SER A 18 -12.42 -2.52 -12.84
N ALA A 19 -13.27 -3.16 -13.64
CA ALA A 19 -13.23 -4.60 -13.89
C ALA A 19 -12.09 -5.06 -14.81
N LYS A 20 -11.54 -4.19 -15.68
CA LYS A 20 -10.47 -4.51 -16.65
C LYS A 20 -9.13 -3.85 -16.34
N SER A 21 -9.09 -2.84 -15.52
CA SER A 21 -7.87 -2.20 -15.08
C SER A 21 -7.46 -2.89 -13.78
N ASN A 22 -6.23 -3.44 -13.73
CA ASN A 22 -5.54 -3.65 -12.45
C ASN A 22 -5.69 -2.34 -11.69
N ALA A 23 -6.63 -2.26 -10.75
CA ALA A 23 -7.06 -1.00 -10.16
C ALA A 23 -5.84 -0.32 -9.56
N LYS A 24 -5.30 0.68 -10.26
CA LYS A 24 -4.15 1.44 -9.77
C LYS A 24 -4.54 2.01 -8.43
N MET A 25 -3.83 1.60 -7.40
CA MET A 25 -4.01 2.17 -6.08
C MET A 25 -3.78 3.67 -6.14
N LYS A 26 -4.73 4.44 -5.65
CA LYS A 26 -4.64 5.90 -5.55
C LYS A 26 -4.09 6.26 -4.18
N ALA A 27 -2.95 6.92 -4.15
CA ALA A 27 -2.35 7.40 -2.91
C ALA A 27 -3.11 8.62 -2.39
N ILE A 28 -3.44 8.60 -1.11
CA ILE A 28 -4.04 9.72 -0.38
C ILE A 28 -3.06 10.07 0.73
N ARG A 29 -2.51 11.27 0.69
CA ARG A 29 -1.62 11.76 1.76
C ARG A 29 -2.44 11.98 3.02
N ILE A 30 -1.93 11.46 4.12
CA ILE A 30 -2.51 11.63 5.46
C ILE A 30 -1.53 12.40 6.36
N PRO A 31 -2.03 13.16 7.34
CA PRO A 31 -1.17 13.94 8.25
C PRO A 31 -0.23 13.07 9.07
N HIS A 32 -0.75 11.99 9.64
CA HIS A 32 -0.02 11.12 10.57
C HIS A 32 0.28 9.77 9.92
N SER A 33 1.57 9.43 9.82
CA SER A 33 2.00 8.16 9.22
C SER A 33 1.54 6.97 10.05
N MET A 34 0.98 5.94 9.38
CA MET A 34 0.61 4.67 10.02
C MET A 34 1.80 3.71 10.16
N VAL A 35 2.93 4.05 9.55
CA VAL A 35 4.13 3.21 9.54
C VAL A 35 5.25 4.00 10.20
N ASN A 36 5.82 3.45 11.26
CA ASN A 36 7.03 3.98 11.85
C ASN A 36 8.22 3.43 11.07
N LEU A 37 8.87 4.28 10.28
CA LEU A 37 10.01 3.92 9.43
C LEU A 37 11.28 3.58 10.22
N GLU A 38 11.36 3.95 11.50
CA GLU A 38 12.52 3.62 12.36
C GLU A 38 12.51 2.16 12.79
N THR A 39 11.31 1.59 12.96
CA THR A 39 11.13 0.22 13.44
C THR A 39 10.66 -0.76 12.38
N ALA A 40 10.06 -0.26 11.29
CA ALA A 40 9.50 -1.09 10.24
C ALA A 40 10.55 -1.65 9.29
N GLU A 41 10.47 -2.93 8.99
CA GLU A 41 11.30 -3.59 7.99
C GLU A 41 10.62 -3.58 6.62
N LEU A 42 11.19 -2.81 5.68
CA LEU A 42 10.68 -2.65 4.33
C LEU A 42 11.43 -3.53 3.33
N CYS A 43 10.70 -4.16 2.42
CA CYS A 43 11.26 -4.89 1.28
C CYS A 43 11.00 -4.13 -0.02
N LEU A 44 12.07 -3.70 -0.72
CA LEU A 44 12.00 -2.98 -1.98
C LEU A 44 12.18 -3.94 -3.16
N ILE A 45 11.18 -4.02 -4.04
CA ILE A 45 11.21 -4.82 -5.27
C ILE A 45 11.57 -3.92 -6.45
N VAL A 46 12.68 -4.21 -7.11
CA VAL A 46 13.22 -3.39 -8.19
C VAL A 46 13.16 -4.12 -9.53
N LYS A 47 13.10 -3.35 -10.61
CA LYS A 47 13.27 -3.89 -11.95
C LYS A 47 14.71 -4.40 -12.08
N ASP A 48 14.82 -5.64 -12.54
CA ASP A 48 16.08 -6.31 -12.73
C ASP A 48 16.30 -6.52 -14.24
N ASN A 49 17.26 -5.83 -14.80
CA ASN A 49 17.70 -6.04 -16.16
C ASN A 49 18.87 -7.04 -16.10
N ASP A 50 18.57 -8.34 -16.28
CA ASP A 50 19.54 -9.43 -16.33
C ASP A 50 20.48 -9.52 -15.10
N GLY A 51 19.95 -9.23 -13.92
CA GLY A 51 20.65 -9.33 -12.64
C GLY A 51 21.50 -8.12 -12.24
N LYS A 52 21.65 -7.11 -13.10
CA LYS A 52 22.45 -5.90 -12.82
C LYS A 52 21.66 -4.86 -12.02
N GLY A 53 20.40 -4.60 -12.36
CA GLY A 53 19.59 -3.56 -11.71
C GLY A 53 19.39 -3.77 -10.20
N HIS A 54 19.36 -5.03 -9.75
CA HIS A 54 19.29 -5.36 -8.33
C HIS A 54 20.58 -4.95 -7.57
N LYS A 55 21.77 -5.14 -8.16
CA LYS A 55 23.03 -4.79 -7.53
C LYS A 55 23.18 -3.25 -7.42
N GLU A 56 22.87 -2.54 -8.49
CA GLU A 56 22.88 -1.07 -8.52
C GLU A 56 21.90 -0.48 -7.50
N ALA A 57 20.69 -1.01 -7.45
CA ALA A 57 19.70 -0.57 -6.47
C ALA A 57 20.15 -0.83 -5.03
N LYS A 58 20.80 -1.97 -4.77
CA LYS A 58 21.35 -2.28 -3.45
C LYS A 58 22.45 -1.30 -3.06
N LEU A 59 23.40 -1.05 -3.95
CA LEU A 59 24.47 -0.05 -3.72
C LEU A 59 23.89 1.34 -3.46
N LYS A 60 22.86 1.72 -4.21
CA LYS A 60 22.19 3.01 -4.01
C LYS A 60 21.50 3.11 -2.65
N VAL A 61 20.82 2.06 -2.20
CA VAL A 61 20.24 2.00 -0.85
C VAL A 61 21.33 2.01 0.23
N GLU A 62 22.44 1.32 0.02
CA GLU A 62 23.57 1.33 0.96
C GLU A 62 24.23 2.72 1.02
N SER A 63 24.32 3.43 -0.11
CA SER A 63 24.85 4.81 -0.17
C SER A 63 23.98 5.86 0.54
N MET A 64 22.70 5.53 0.82
CA MET A 64 21.82 6.40 1.61
C MET A 64 22.19 6.44 3.11
N GLY A 65 23.12 5.58 3.56
CA GLY A 65 23.64 5.57 4.93
C GLY A 65 22.56 5.34 5.99
N GLU A 66 22.48 6.21 6.99
CA GLU A 66 21.47 6.13 8.06
C GLU A 66 20.06 6.39 7.55
N ASP A 67 19.91 7.06 6.41
CA ASP A 67 18.62 7.44 5.82
C ASP A 67 18.06 6.36 4.87
N LYS A 68 18.21 5.08 5.23
CA LYS A 68 17.72 3.95 4.44
C LYS A 68 16.18 3.89 4.35
N ALA A 69 15.48 4.81 4.99
CA ALA A 69 14.00 4.87 5.03
C ALA A 69 13.37 3.51 5.39
N GLY A 70 14.00 2.75 6.31
CA GLY A 70 13.50 1.45 6.77
C GLY A 70 13.70 0.28 5.78
N ILE A 71 14.47 0.45 4.68
CA ILE A 71 14.70 -0.64 3.72
C ILE A 71 15.64 -1.69 4.31
N ALA A 72 15.08 -2.84 4.70
CA ALA A 72 15.82 -3.99 5.18
C ALA A 72 16.34 -4.87 4.02
N LYS A 73 15.60 -4.94 2.90
CA LYS A 73 15.96 -5.79 1.77
C LYS A 73 15.59 -5.21 0.42
N VAL A 74 16.49 -5.40 -0.55
CA VAL A 74 16.26 -5.13 -1.97
C VAL A 74 16.17 -6.45 -2.73
N LEU A 75 15.09 -6.63 -3.50
CA LEU A 75 14.79 -7.82 -4.27
C LEU A 75 14.63 -7.50 -5.76
N GLY A 76 15.40 -8.14 -6.62
CA GLY A 76 15.18 -8.08 -8.08
C GLY A 76 14.03 -9.00 -8.52
N VAL A 77 13.33 -8.63 -9.57
CA VAL A 77 12.24 -9.44 -10.17
C VAL A 77 12.72 -10.83 -10.58
N SER A 78 13.92 -10.95 -11.14
CA SER A 78 14.50 -12.23 -11.54
C SER A 78 14.70 -13.15 -10.34
N LYS A 79 15.20 -12.62 -9.23
CA LYS A 79 15.35 -13.37 -7.98
C LYS A 79 14.00 -13.77 -7.40
N LEU A 80 13.01 -12.87 -7.46
CA LEU A 80 11.64 -13.19 -7.05
C LEU A 80 11.04 -14.32 -7.88
N ARG A 81 11.27 -14.31 -9.20
CA ARG A 81 10.81 -15.36 -10.13
C ARG A 81 11.46 -16.70 -9.89
N ASN A 82 12.77 -16.75 -9.59
CA ASN A 82 13.52 -17.98 -9.47
C ASN A 82 13.41 -18.62 -8.08
N ASN A 83 13.58 -17.82 -7.02
CA ASN A 83 13.70 -18.33 -5.65
C ASN A 83 12.37 -18.42 -4.90
N TYR A 84 11.34 -17.68 -5.35
CA TYR A 84 10.04 -17.63 -4.65
C TYR A 84 8.90 -18.25 -5.47
N LYS A 85 9.20 -19.31 -6.27
CA LYS A 85 8.18 -20.09 -6.98
C LYS A 85 7.24 -20.85 -6.03
N PRO A 86 7.73 -21.57 -4.99
CA PRO A 86 6.88 -22.32 -4.09
C PRO A 86 5.95 -21.41 -3.28
N HIS A 87 4.73 -21.90 -3.03
CA HIS A 87 3.73 -21.14 -2.26
C HIS A 87 4.21 -20.85 -0.82
N GLU A 88 4.95 -21.79 -0.22
CA GLU A 88 5.51 -21.64 1.11
C GLU A 88 6.57 -20.52 1.16
N ALA A 89 7.47 -20.47 0.16
CA ALA A 89 8.46 -19.40 0.06
C ALA A 89 7.79 -18.01 -0.06
N LYS A 90 6.67 -17.94 -0.79
CA LYS A 90 5.87 -16.68 -0.88
C LYS A 90 5.22 -16.31 0.45
N ARG A 91 4.72 -17.28 1.22
CA ARG A 91 4.17 -17.03 2.57
C ARG A 91 5.25 -16.51 3.52
N LYS A 92 6.40 -17.20 3.58
CA LYS A 92 7.54 -16.78 4.39
C LYS A 92 8.00 -15.38 4.02
N LEU A 93 8.14 -15.07 2.72
CA LEU A 93 8.47 -13.72 2.26
C LEU A 93 7.43 -12.68 2.71
N CYS A 94 6.14 -12.98 2.55
CA CYS A 94 5.05 -12.08 2.94
C CYS A 94 5.06 -11.77 4.44
N ASP A 95 5.48 -12.73 5.26
CA ASP A 95 5.50 -12.61 6.73
C ASP A 95 6.83 -12.07 7.27
N SER A 96 7.89 -12.01 6.44
CA SER A 96 9.23 -11.56 6.85
C SER A 96 9.38 -10.04 6.90
N TYR A 97 8.49 -9.26 6.28
CA TYR A 97 8.60 -7.80 6.21
C TYR A 97 7.26 -7.15 6.48
N ASP A 98 7.30 -5.96 7.08
CA ASP A 98 6.09 -5.22 7.43
C ASP A 98 5.41 -4.61 6.20
N LEU A 99 6.21 -4.10 5.27
CA LEU A 99 5.72 -3.42 4.09
C LEU A 99 6.55 -3.77 2.85
N PHE A 100 5.87 -3.84 1.72
CA PHE A 100 6.50 -4.06 0.42
C PHE A 100 6.39 -2.81 -0.44
N LEU A 101 7.50 -2.39 -1.01
CA LEU A 101 7.59 -1.32 -1.99
C LEU A 101 7.99 -1.93 -3.34
N ALA A 102 7.51 -1.41 -4.43
CA ALA A 102 7.91 -1.87 -5.74
C ALA A 102 8.01 -0.73 -6.75
N ASP A 103 9.00 -0.81 -7.62
CA ASP A 103 9.13 0.09 -8.77
C ASP A 103 7.82 0.07 -9.60
N GLU A 104 7.28 1.23 -9.93
CA GLU A 104 6.04 1.35 -10.72
C GLU A 104 6.08 0.54 -12.02
N ARG A 105 7.26 0.40 -12.63
CA ARG A 105 7.48 -0.38 -13.86
C ARG A 105 7.29 -1.88 -13.68
N VAL A 106 7.38 -2.38 -12.44
CA VAL A 106 7.29 -3.81 -12.10
C VAL A 106 5.89 -4.19 -11.65
N ILE A 107 5.10 -3.24 -11.18
CA ILE A 107 3.75 -3.47 -10.63
C ILE A 107 2.87 -4.39 -11.50
N PRO A 108 2.81 -4.24 -12.85
CA PRO A 108 1.93 -5.09 -13.69
C PRO A 108 2.32 -6.58 -13.67
N VAL A 109 3.59 -6.89 -13.38
CA VAL A 109 4.11 -8.27 -13.38
C VAL A 109 3.96 -8.94 -12.01
N LEU A 110 3.93 -8.15 -10.92
CA LEU A 110 3.92 -8.64 -9.55
C LEU A 110 2.74 -9.56 -9.19
N PRO A 111 1.50 -9.36 -9.66
CA PRO A 111 0.40 -10.26 -9.33
C PRO A 111 0.67 -11.72 -9.72
N LYS A 112 1.32 -11.94 -10.86
CA LYS A 112 1.71 -13.28 -11.33
C LYS A 112 2.83 -13.89 -10.49
N LEU A 113 3.76 -13.07 -9.99
CA LEU A 113 4.94 -13.52 -9.24
C LEU A 113 4.63 -13.75 -7.75
N LEU A 114 3.94 -12.82 -7.11
CA LEU A 114 3.60 -12.87 -5.68
C LEU A 114 2.42 -13.82 -5.40
N GLY A 115 1.49 -13.94 -6.35
CA GLY A 115 0.33 -14.81 -6.25
C GLY A 115 -0.71 -14.33 -5.22
N LYS A 116 -1.71 -15.17 -4.97
CA LYS A 116 -2.89 -14.82 -4.16
C LYS A 116 -2.58 -14.49 -2.68
N THR A 117 -1.46 -14.97 -2.14
CA THR A 117 -1.11 -14.81 -0.72
C THR A 117 -0.99 -13.36 -0.30
N PHE A 118 -0.25 -12.56 -1.06
CA PHE A 118 -0.06 -11.14 -0.81
C PHE A 118 -1.37 -10.35 -0.90
N PHE A 119 -2.23 -10.72 -1.86
CA PHE A 119 -3.52 -10.05 -2.07
C PHE A 119 -4.53 -10.41 -0.97
N LYS A 120 -4.58 -11.68 -0.53
CA LYS A 120 -5.43 -12.12 0.59
C LYS A 120 -5.05 -11.44 1.91
N LYS A 121 -3.74 -11.34 2.20
CA LYS A 121 -3.24 -10.67 3.41
C LYS A 121 -3.23 -9.14 3.29
N LYS A 122 -3.67 -8.57 2.15
CA LYS A 122 -3.67 -7.12 1.86
C LYS A 122 -2.28 -6.46 2.01
N ARG A 123 -1.21 -7.24 1.80
CA ARG A 123 0.19 -6.79 1.80
C ARG A 123 0.70 -6.55 0.38
N GLN A 124 -0.11 -5.87 -0.43
CA GLN A 124 0.26 -5.53 -1.80
C GLN A 124 1.40 -4.52 -1.81
N PRO A 125 2.40 -4.69 -2.70
CA PRO A 125 3.49 -3.72 -2.81
C PRO A 125 2.99 -2.34 -3.22
N ILE A 126 3.49 -1.33 -2.53
CA ILE A 126 3.20 0.07 -2.81
C ILE A 126 4.06 0.52 -3.99
N PRO A 127 3.48 1.17 -5.02
CA PRO A 127 4.24 1.69 -6.15
C PRO A 127 5.13 2.86 -5.75
N VAL A 128 6.41 2.80 -6.09
CA VAL A 128 7.42 3.84 -5.85
C VAL A 128 8.09 4.19 -7.16
N ASP A 129 8.28 5.47 -7.41
CA ASP A 129 9.00 5.95 -8.59
C ASP A 129 10.51 6.01 -8.32
N LEU A 130 11.23 4.98 -8.78
CA LEU A 130 12.68 4.88 -8.62
C LEU A 130 13.48 5.60 -9.72
N THR A 131 12.83 6.33 -10.63
CA THR A 131 13.50 7.18 -11.62
C THR A 131 14.02 8.48 -11.00
N LYS A 132 13.41 8.89 -9.88
CA LYS A 132 13.80 10.09 -9.13
C LYS A 132 15.18 9.93 -8.50
N LYS A 133 15.88 11.07 -8.31
CA LYS A 133 17.20 11.08 -7.67
C LYS A 133 17.11 10.72 -6.19
N ASP A 134 16.14 11.30 -5.48
CA ASP A 134 15.95 11.17 -4.04
C ASP A 134 14.93 10.05 -3.73
N TRP A 135 15.44 8.87 -3.49
CA TRP A 135 14.65 7.70 -3.14
C TRP A 135 14.09 7.76 -1.70
N ALA A 136 14.86 8.32 -0.76
CA ALA A 136 14.43 8.44 0.63
C ALA A 136 13.18 9.28 0.74
N LYS A 137 13.16 10.44 0.11
CA LYS A 137 12.02 11.35 0.08
C LYS A 137 10.79 10.70 -0.58
N GLU A 138 11.00 10.00 -1.70
CA GLU A 138 9.90 9.31 -2.39
C GLU A 138 9.32 8.18 -1.52
N ILE A 139 10.17 7.36 -0.91
CA ILE A 139 9.75 6.27 -0.04
C ILE A 139 8.98 6.82 1.17
N ARG A 140 9.50 7.82 1.86
CA ARG A 140 8.80 8.47 2.97
C ARG A 140 7.44 9.03 2.55
N SER A 141 7.38 9.70 1.41
CA SER A 141 6.11 10.23 0.88
C SER A 141 5.09 9.15 0.55
N LYS A 142 5.54 7.96 0.11
CA LYS A 142 4.66 6.83 -0.21
C LYS A 142 4.27 6.03 1.03
N THR A 143 5.14 5.89 2.00
CA THR A 143 4.85 5.18 3.25
C THR A 143 3.97 6.00 4.21
N SER A 144 4.03 7.33 4.13
CA SER A 144 3.14 8.23 4.87
C SER A 144 1.78 8.47 4.19
N ALA A 145 1.45 7.72 3.15
CA ALA A 145 0.16 7.82 2.47
C ALA A 145 -0.70 6.58 2.74
N THR A 146 -2.02 6.75 2.70
CA THR A 146 -2.95 5.64 2.61
C THR A 146 -3.37 5.40 1.16
N TYR A 147 -3.91 4.22 0.87
CA TYR A 147 -4.18 3.77 -0.49
C TYR A 147 -5.64 3.39 -0.68
N LEU A 148 -6.24 4.00 -1.68
CA LEU A 148 -7.56 3.70 -2.17
C LEU A 148 -7.45 2.74 -3.36
N SER A 149 -8.14 1.60 -3.30
CA SER A 149 -8.29 0.68 -4.42
C SER A 149 -9.76 0.61 -4.80
N LEU A 150 -10.09 1.09 -5.99
CA LEU A 150 -11.42 0.95 -6.55
C LEU A 150 -11.51 -0.40 -7.26
N SER A 151 -12.40 -1.27 -6.79
CA SER A 151 -12.67 -2.58 -7.39
C SER A 151 -14.02 -2.57 -8.13
N SER A 152 -14.42 -3.73 -8.65
CA SER A 152 -15.73 -3.90 -9.30
C SER A 152 -16.93 -3.88 -8.32
N GLY A 153 -16.66 -3.78 -7.01
CA GLY A 153 -17.72 -3.72 -5.99
C GLY A 153 -18.15 -2.29 -5.67
N THR A 154 -19.25 -2.18 -4.92
CA THR A 154 -19.79 -0.91 -4.42
C THR A 154 -19.25 -0.54 -3.03
N CYS A 155 -18.42 -1.38 -2.41
CA CYS A 155 -17.83 -1.11 -1.11
C CYS A 155 -16.31 -0.88 -1.27
N VAL A 156 -15.85 0.25 -0.78
CA VAL A 156 -14.45 0.67 -0.83
C VAL A 156 -13.92 0.82 0.59
N ARG A 157 -12.72 0.29 0.85
CA ARG A 157 -12.06 0.36 2.16
C ARG A 157 -10.79 1.19 2.05
N VAL A 158 -10.62 2.13 2.98
CA VAL A 158 -9.40 2.91 3.16
C VAL A 158 -8.90 2.76 4.59
N LYS A 159 -7.65 2.39 4.78
CA LYS A 159 -7.02 2.31 6.10
C LYS A 159 -6.70 3.73 6.58
N THR A 160 -7.05 4.06 7.82
CA THR A 160 -6.88 5.42 8.37
C THR A 160 -5.98 5.49 9.60
N GLY A 161 -5.75 4.36 10.27
CA GLY A 161 -4.93 4.34 11.46
C GLY A 161 -4.68 2.95 12.00
N THR A 162 -4.01 2.90 13.14
CA THR A 162 -3.75 1.69 13.95
C THR A 162 -4.04 1.99 15.41
N SER A 163 -4.23 0.93 16.22
CA SER A 163 -4.47 1.05 17.66
C SER A 163 -3.29 1.63 18.44
N ALA A 164 -2.11 1.69 17.82
CA ALA A 164 -0.91 2.31 18.42
C ALA A 164 -0.89 3.85 18.31
N MET A 165 -1.79 4.43 17.50
CA MET A 165 -1.89 5.88 17.29
C MET A 165 -2.83 6.52 18.30
N SER A 166 -2.65 7.83 18.54
CA SER A 166 -3.61 8.61 19.35
C SER A 166 -4.97 8.69 18.66
N VAL A 167 -6.02 8.91 19.42
CA VAL A 167 -7.39 9.03 18.87
C VAL A 167 -7.48 10.25 17.95
N GLU A 168 -6.85 11.34 18.34
CA GLU A 168 -6.80 12.61 17.59
C GLU A 168 -6.17 12.39 16.21
N ASP A 169 -5.02 11.74 16.16
CA ASP A 169 -4.31 11.44 14.90
C ASP A 169 -5.16 10.56 13.97
N VAL A 170 -5.85 9.56 14.53
CA VAL A 170 -6.75 8.69 13.75
C VAL A 170 -7.95 9.46 13.21
N VAL A 171 -8.50 10.39 13.98
CA VAL A 171 -9.62 11.24 13.55
C VAL A 171 -9.17 12.15 12.40
N GLU A 172 -8.04 12.85 12.55
CA GLU A 172 -7.50 13.72 11.49
C GLU A 172 -7.22 12.93 10.21
N ASN A 173 -6.56 11.78 10.33
CA ASN A 173 -6.33 10.90 9.20
C ASN A 173 -7.64 10.45 8.55
N THR A 174 -8.67 10.15 9.34
CA THR A 174 -9.96 9.67 8.84
C THR A 174 -10.67 10.74 8.02
N VAL A 175 -10.69 11.98 8.48
CA VAL A 175 -11.29 13.11 7.75
C VAL A 175 -10.58 13.31 6.41
N VAL A 176 -9.24 13.42 6.44
CA VAL A 176 -8.44 13.61 5.22
C VAL A 176 -8.56 12.42 4.26
N ALA A 177 -8.61 11.19 4.78
CA ALA A 177 -8.77 10.00 3.97
C ALA A 177 -10.14 9.95 3.26
N ILE A 178 -11.22 10.34 3.93
CA ILE A 178 -12.57 10.44 3.33
C ILE A 178 -12.56 11.47 2.20
N GLU A 179 -12.10 12.70 2.47
CA GLU A 179 -12.04 13.76 1.46
C GLU A 179 -11.17 13.37 0.26
N GLY A 180 -10.02 12.75 0.52
CA GLY A 180 -9.13 12.24 -0.51
C GLY A 180 -9.76 11.11 -1.34
N ALA A 181 -10.48 10.18 -0.70
CA ALA A 181 -11.18 9.10 -1.37
C ALA A 181 -12.30 9.64 -2.28
N VAL A 182 -13.09 10.58 -1.78
CA VAL A 182 -14.19 11.22 -2.54
C VAL A 182 -13.69 11.84 -3.85
N LYS A 183 -12.51 12.48 -3.84
CA LYS A 183 -11.91 13.06 -5.06
C LYS A 183 -11.65 12.04 -6.16
N HIS A 184 -11.40 10.79 -5.79
CA HIS A 184 -11.11 9.69 -6.72
C HIS A 184 -12.35 8.85 -7.10
N ILE A 185 -13.45 8.99 -6.38
CA ILE A 185 -14.69 8.28 -6.66
C ILE A 185 -15.45 9.00 -7.79
N PRO A 186 -15.91 8.28 -8.84
CA PRO A 186 -16.76 8.85 -9.87
C PRO A 186 -18.02 9.48 -9.27
N ARG A 187 -18.41 10.66 -9.75
CA ARG A 187 -19.53 11.49 -9.23
C ARG A 187 -19.32 12.00 -7.79
N ARG A 188 -18.15 11.79 -7.20
CA ARG A 188 -17.78 12.28 -5.85
C ARG A 188 -18.87 11.98 -4.82
N TRP A 189 -19.28 12.95 -4.02
CA TRP A 189 -20.31 12.81 -2.98
C TRP A 189 -21.66 12.28 -3.51
N GLY A 190 -22.02 12.58 -4.75
CA GLY A 190 -23.26 12.09 -5.37
C GLY A 190 -23.33 10.57 -5.55
N ASN A 191 -22.19 9.88 -5.53
CA ASN A 191 -22.12 8.41 -5.61
C ASN A 191 -21.95 7.75 -4.23
N ILE A 192 -21.79 8.51 -3.16
CA ILE A 192 -21.65 7.96 -1.82
C ILE A 192 -23.05 7.70 -1.26
N GLN A 193 -23.25 6.49 -0.76
CA GLN A 193 -24.47 6.07 -0.10
C GLN A 193 -24.34 6.21 1.41
N SER A 194 -23.22 5.71 1.97
CA SER A 194 -22.97 5.72 3.41
C SER A 194 -21.48 5.55 3.69
N ILE A 195 -21.04 6.00 4.86
CA ILE A 195 -19.66 5.88 5.32
C ILE A 195 -19.68 5.28 6.73
N PHE A 196 -18.82 4.30 6.95
CA PHE A 196 -18.66 3.64 8.23
C PHE A 196 -17.19 3.63 8.66
N VAL A 197 -16.95 3.68 9.96
CA VAL A 197 -15.65 3.35 10.54
C VAL A 197 -15.67 1.95 11.11
N LYS A 198 -14.59 1.21 10.94
CA LYS A 198 -14.46 -0.18 11.39
C LYS A 198 -13.03 -0.47 11.84
N CYS A 199 -12.88 -1.15 12.97
CA CYS A 199 -11.67 -1.89 13.31
C CYS A 199 -11.74 -3.30 12.69
N ASN A 200 -10.67 -4.10 12.74
CA ASN A 200 -10.61 -5.37 12.00
C ASN A 200 -11.76 -6.32 12.31
N GLU A 201 -12.05 -6.57 13.59
CA GLU A 201 -13.04 -7.55 14.04
C GLU A 201 -14.30 -6.93 14.66
N THR A 202 -14.43 -5.61 14.62
CA THR A 202 -15.58 -4.91 15.21
C THR A 202 -16.71 -4.73 14.22
N VAL A 203 -17.88 -4.36 14.74
CA VAL A 203 -19.02 -3.90 13.93
C VAL A 203 -18.66 -2.57 13.26
N ALA A 204 -19.15 -2.35 12.06
CA ALA A 204 -19.00 -1.08 11.35
C ALA A 204 -19.94 -0.03 11.97
N LEU A 205 -19.37 1.08 12.44
CA LEU A 205 -20.13 2.20 13.02
C LEU A 205 -20.39 3.26 11.96
N PRO A 206 -21.64 3.74 11.80
CA PRO A 206 -21.96 4.74 10.79
C PRO A 206 -21.37 6.10 11.14
N LEU A 207 -20.77 6.75 10.15
CA LEU A 207 -20.30 8.13 10.19
C LEU A 207 -21.17 9.05 9.34
N TYR A 208 -21.71 8.52 8.25
CA TYR A 208 -22.55 9.22 7.31
C TYR A 208 -23.61 8.26 6.77
N PRO A 209 -24.92 8.64 6.85
CA PRO A 209 -26.03 7.79 6.41
C PRO A 209 -26.17 7.71 4.90
#